data_1ef891a18124d66c60becb7a63ca0be4
#
_entry.id   1ef891a18124d66c60becb7a63ca0be4
#
_cell.length_a   1.000
_cell.length_b   1.000
_cell.length_c   1.000
_cell.angle_alpha   90.00
_cell.angle_beta   90.00
_cell.angle_gamma   90.00
#
_symmetry.space_group_name_H-M   'P 1'
#
loop_
_entity.id
_entity.type
_entity.pdbx_description
1 polymer ?
#
loop_
_entity_poly.entity_id
_entity_poly.type
_entity_poly.pdbx_seq_one_letter_code
_entity_poly.pdbx_strand_id
1 'polypeptide(L)'
;MAPLHPHRAFWLIAATYMMVLFASAAPSPLYPVYQELWGFSALTLTLVFAVYVLTMLLSLLTVGSLSDHVGRRPVLAVALVLLIASMVLFVVAQDVGTLLAARALQGLATGAAMGTLTATTVDLQPSARIGSTIVGAAPAIGLASGVAVAGVLVEYAPAPRVLIYEIILGLFAALLIALLVVPETRERIGFDSRRHLAGTLAPQVRVPREVRTVFLASVPALVATWSLGGLYLSLGSSVVSRVFGVDNHGAAGAILFVFFACAALTSLFITDRPSTVKAAYGLPALAAGVVISLAGVLAESLPLYIVGSIVAGSGWAATFLSAMDNITAATPPAQRGQVFSSVFVASYLAFSVPAVIAGIVVSHIGLRDTIIGYVGYVLAMVMIAATFAVTMRRRATTAVRDSAEDAAAQPEPACKG
;
A
#
# COMPACT_ATOMS: atom_id res chain seq x y z
N MET A 1 8.72 -28.84 -18.67
CA MET A 1 8.79 -27.57 -19.41
C MET A 1 10.11 -26.89 -19.07
N ALA A 2 10.84 -26.35 -20.05
CA ALA A 2 12.07 -25.60 -19.78
C ALA A 2 11.72 -24.30 -19.01
N PRO A 3 12.52 -23.91 -18.01
CA PRO A 3 12.30 -22.68 -17.28
C PRO A 3 12.47 -21.46 -18.20
N LEU A 4 11.68 -20.40 -17.91
CA LEU A 4 11.82 -19.12 -18.61
C LEU A 4 13.20 -18.49 -18.35
N HIS A 5 13.70 -17.76 -19.36
CA HIS A 5 14.87 -16.91 -19.16
C HIS A 5 14.60 -15.90 -18.01
N PRO A 6 15.56 -15.64 -17.11
CA PRO A 6 15.36 -14.77 -15.94
C PRO A 6 14.71 -13.43 -16.25
N HIS A 7 15.09 -12.77 -17.34
CA HIS A 7 14.50 -11.50 -17.76
C HIS A 7 12.98 -11.59 -18.05
N ARG A 8 12.51 -12.67 -18.71
CA ARG A 8 11.08 -12.89 -18.97
C ARG A 8 10.34 -13.25 -17.70
N ALA A 9 10.96 -14.06 -16.85
CA ALA A 9 10.40 -14.40 -15.53
C ALA A 9 10.23 -13.14 -14.65
N PHE A 10 11.19 -12.21 -14.67
CA PHE A 10 11.07 -10.93 -13.96
C PHE A 10 9.80 -10.15 -14.34
N TRP A 11 9.55 -9.97 -15.66
CA TRP A 11 8.37 -9.22 -16.12
C TRP A 11 7.06 -9.93 -15.82
N LEU A 12 7.05 -11.28 -15.84
CA LEU A 12 5.88 -12.04 -15.43
C LEU A 12 5.58 -11.86 -13.93
N ILE A 13 6.60 -11.87 -13.08
CA ILE A 13 6.47 -11.60 -11.65
C ILE A 13 6.02 -10.15 -11.40
N ALA A 14 6.56 -9.17 -12.12
CA ALA A 14 6.14 -7.78 -12.06
C ALA A 14 4.65 -7.60 -12.46
N ALA A 15 4.22 -8.28 -13.53
CA ALA A 15 2.81 -8.30 -13.95
C ALA A 15 1.91 -8.97 -12.89
N THR A 16 2.37 -10.06 -12.28
CA THR A 16 1.65 -10.73 -11.19
C THR A 16 1.50 -9.79 -9.98
N TYR A 17 2.55 -9.07 -9.63
CA TYR A 17 2.55 -8.09 -8.54
C TYR A 17 1.50 -7.00 -8.77
N MET A 18 1.53 -6.40 -9.97
CA MET A 18 0.55 -5.39 -10.37
C MET A 18 -0.88 -5.96 -10.35
N MET A 19 -1.09 -7.19 -10.87
CA MET A 19 -2.41 -7.81 -10.95
C MET A 19 -3.01 -8.14 -9.58
N VAL A 20 -2.20 -8.51 -8.58
CA VAL A 20 -2.66 -8.76 -7.20
C VAL A 20 -3.21 -7.46 -6.60
N LEU A 21 -2.55 -6.32 -6.81
CA LEU A 21 -3.02 -5.02 -6.30
C LEU A 21 -4.18 -4.46 -7.13
N PHE A 22 -4.22 -4.73 -8.44
CA PHE A 22 -5.39 -4.48 -9.30
C PHE A 22 -6.64 -5.14 -8.72
N ALA A 23 -6.56 -6.44 -8.44
CA ALA A 23 -7.66 -7.20 -7.86
C ALA A 23 -8.08 -6.68 -6.47
N SER A 24 -7.12 -6.19 -5.69
CA SER A 24 -7.38 -5.64 -4.35
C SER A 24 -8.21 -4.36 -4.37
N ALA A 25 -8.03 -3.52 -5.39
CA ALA A 25 -8.72 -2.24 -5.56
C ALA A 25 -10.04 -2.36 -6.34
N ALA A 26 -10.20 -3.40 -7.17
CA ALA A 26 -11.38 -3.61 -8.02
C ALA A 26 -12.73 -3.55 -7.30
N PRO A 27 -12.91 -4.01 -6.04
CA PRO A 27 -14.20 -3.89 -5.35
C PRO A 27 -14.59 -2.46 -4.95
N SER A 28 -13.66 -1.48 -4.91
CA SER A 28 -13.95 -0.12 -4.43
C SER A 28 -15.08 0.59 -5.21
N PRO A 29 -15.12 0.61 -6.55
CA PRO A 29 -16.22 1.20 -7.29
C PRO A 29 -17.56 0.45 -7.15
N LEU A 30 -17.52 -0.83 -6.73
CA LEU A 30 -18.73 -1.64 -6.54
C LEU A 30 -19.37 -1.43 -5.16
N TYR A 31 -18.68 -0.81 -4.21
CA TYR A 31 -19.22 -0.63 -2.87
C TYR A 31 -20.54 0.13 -2.81
N PRO A 32 -20.74 1.24 -3.52
CA PRO A 32 -22.05 1.89 -3.59
C PRO A 32 -23.13 0.96 -4.15
N VAL A 33 -22.83 0.20 -5.20
CA VAL A 33 -23.75 -0.77 -5.81
C VAL A 33 -24.19 -1.84 -4.81
N TYR A 34 -23.25 -2.39 -4.04
CA TYR A 34 -23.59 -3.35 -2.99
C TYR A 34 -24.38 -2.73 -1.85
N GLN A 35 -24.10 -1.45 -1.49
CA GLN A 35 -24.88 -0.73 -0.47
C GLN A 35 -26.33 -0.52 -0.89
N GLU A 36 -26.56 -0.13 -2.14
CA GLU A 36 -27.91 0.05 -2.69
C GLU A 36 -28.67 -1.28 -2.75
N LEU A 37 -27.99 -2.34 -3.18
CA LEU A 37 -28.59 -3.65 -3.36
C LEU A 37 -28.96 -4.35 -2.05
N TRP A 38 -28.09 -4.27 -1.04
CA TRP A 38 -28.23 -5.01 0.23
C TRP A 38 -28.54 -4.12 1.44
N GLY A 39 -28.66 -2.81 1.27
CA GLY A 39 -29.10 -1.87 2.28
C GLY A 39 -28.20 -1.75 3.51
N PHE A 40 -26.89 -2.05 3.38
CA PHE A 40 -26.00 -2.01 4.54
C PHE A 40 -25.38 -0.63 4.79
N SER A 41 -24.97 -0.41 6.06
CA SER A 41 -24.45 0.87 6.54
C SER A 41 -23.02 1.18 6.03
N ALA A 42 -22.60 2.45 6.18
CA ALA A 42 -21.22 2.87 5.94
C ALA A 42 -20.22 2.14 6.86
N LEU A 43 -20.61 1.79 8.08
CA LEU A 43 -19.81 0.97 8.98
C LEU A 43 -19.55 -0.41 8.38
N THR A 44 -20.60 -1.08 7.89
CA THR A 44 -20.47 -2.40 7.25
C THR A 44 -19.52 -2.31 6.04
N LEU A 45 -19.61 -1.26 5.23
CA LEU A 45 -18.73 -1.02 4.09
C LEU A 45 -17.26 -0.90 4.53
N THR A 46 -16.99 -0.11 5.56
CA THR A 46 -15.62 0.04 6.08
C THR A 46 -15.11 -1.23 6.76
N LEU A 47 -15.99 -2.05 7.34
CA LEU A 47 -15.63 -3.38 7.86
C LEU A 47 -15.26 -4.36 6.74
N VAL A 48 -15.99 -4.37 5.62
CA VAL A 48 -15.67 -5.16 4.42
C VAL A 48 -14.27 -4.79 3.89
N PHE A 49 -13.92 -3.50 3.90
CA PHE A 49 -12.58 -3.05 3.57
C PHE A 49 -11.55 -3.47 4.62
N ALA A 50 -11.83 -3.25 5.91
CA ALA A 50 -10.91 -3.51 7.01
C ALA A 50 -10.57 -5.01 7.17
N VAL A 51 -11.53 -5.89 6.98
CA VAL A 51 -11.31 -7.36 7.04
C VAL A 51 -10.24 -7.77 6.03
N TYR A 52 -10.30 -7.27 4.79
CA TYR A 52 -9.26 -7.51 3.79
C TYR A 52 -7.87 -7.04 4.28
N VAL A 53 -7.79 -5.81 4.82
CA VAL A 53 -6.52 -5.22 5.27
C VAL A 53 -5.94 -5.98 6.46
N LEU A 54 -6.77 -6.34 7.43
CA LEU A 54 -6.33 -7.06 8.63
C LEU A 54 -5.90 -8.49 8.34
N THR A 55 -6.61 -9.20 7.47
CA THR A 55 -6.22 -10.56 7.07
C THR A 55 -4.98 -10.54 6.19
N MET A 56 -4.79 -9.51 5.36
CA MET A 56 -3.56 -9.29 4.60
C MET A 56 -2.37 -9.04 5.53
N LEU A 57 -2.53 -8.19 6.55
CA LEU A 57 -1.51 -7.95 7.56
C LEU A 57 -1.16 -9.24 8.32
N LEU A 58 -2.16 -9.99 8.76
CA LEU A 58 -1.97 -11.26 9.46
C LEU A 58 -1.14 -12.23 8.59
N SER A 59 -1.53 -12.40 7.33
CA SER A 59 -0.83 -13.30 6.40
C SER A 59 0.59 -12.81 6.10
N LEU A 60 0.80 -11.52 5.90
CA LEU A 60 2.11 -10.94 5.66
C LEU A 60 3.07 -11.19 6.84
N LEU A 61 2.57 -11.05 8.07
CA LEU A 61 3.36 -11.25 9.28
C LEU A 61 3.66 -12.72 9.59
N THR A 62 2.81 -13.64 9.15
CA THR A 62 2.95 -15.07 9.46
C THR A 62 3.56 -15.87 8.31
N VAL A 63 3.16 -15.57 7.06
CA VAL A 63 3.56 -16.33 5.86
C VAL A 63 4.73 -15.67 5.13
N GLY A 64 5.05 -14.40 5.44
CA GLY A 64 6.06 -13.63 4.71
C GLY A 64 7.44 -14.30 4.64
N SER A 65 7.89 -14.93 5.72
CA SER A 65 9.16 -15.66 5.78
C SER A 65 9.08 -17.11 5.30
N LEU A 66 7.87 -17.65 5.11
CA LEU A 66 7.67 -19.05 4.71
C LEU A 66 8.30 -19.35 3.34
N SER A 67 8.25 -18.38 2.44
CA SER A 67 8.78 -18.51 1.08
C SER A 67 10.31 -18.67 1.04
N ASP A 68 11.03 -18.28 2.10
CA ASP A 68 12.46 -18.51 2.24
C ASP A 68 12.81 -19.97 2.55
N HIS A 69 11.87 -20.74 3.11
CA HIS A 69 12.06 -22.14 3.50
C HIS A 69 11.46 -23.14 2.51
N VAL A 70 10.27 -22.82 1.99
CA VAL A 70 9.50 -23.74 1.11
C VAL A 70 9.78 -23.48 -0.36
N GLY A 71 10.37 -22.34 -0.67
CA GLY A 71 10.57 -21.83 -2.04
C GLY A 71 9.54 -20.77 -2.43
N ARG A 72 9.90 -19.93 -3.40
CA ARG A 72 9.05 -18.80 -3.87
C ARG A 72 7.83 -19.29 -4.63
N ARG A 73 8.03 -20.23 -5.59
CA ARG A 73 6.96 -20.74 -6.46
C ARG A 73 5.81 -21.41 -5.72
N PRO A 74 6.03 -22.35 -4.77
CA PRO A 74 4.94 -22.98 -4.04
C PRO A 74 4.07 -21.99 -3.27
N VAL A 75 4.68 -20.98 -2.61
CA VAL A 75 3.93 -19.97 -1.87
C VAL A 75 3.10 -19.10 -2.82
N LEU A 76 3.67 -18.67 -3.95
CA LEU A 76 2.93 -17.92 -4.98
C LEU A 76 1.81 -18.74 -5.61
N ALA A 77 2.03 -20.04 -5.87
CA ALA A 77 0.99 -20.92 -6.41
C ALA A 77 -0.20 -21.04 -5.44
N VAL A 78 0.06 -21.29 -4.15
CA VAL A 78 -0.99 -21.33 -3.13
C VAL A 78 -1.71 -19.99 -3.02
N ALA A 79 -0.98 -18.87 -3.00
CA ALA A 79 -1.57 -17.55 -2.95
C ALA A 79 -2.47 -17.26 -4.16
N LEU A 80 -2.05 -17.62 -5.39
CA LEU A 80 -2.88 -17.49 -6.60
C LEU A 80 -4.12 -18.38 -6.56
N VAL A 81 -4.02 -19.62 -6.07
CA VAL A 81 -5.19 -20.50 -5.87
C VAL A 81 -6.19 -19.88 -4.89
N LEU A 82 -5.72 -19.33 -3.78
CA LEU A 82 -6.59 -18.65 -2.81
C LEU A 82 -7.19 -17.36 -3.39
N LEU A 83 -6.46 -16.60 -4.23
CA LEU A 83 -6.99 -15.44 -4.97
C LEU A 83 -8.08 -15.88 -5.96
N ILE A 84 -7.89 -16.97 -6.70
CA ILE A 84 -8.91 -17.54 -7.58
C ILE A 84 -10.16 -17.92 -6.76
N ALA A 85 -10.00 -18.62 -5.64
CA ALA A 85 -11.10 -18.98 -4.76
C ALA A 85 -11.84 -17.74 -4.21
N SER A 86 -11.10 -16.67 -3.87
CA SER A 86 -11.69 -15.38 -3.47
C SER A 86 -12.51 -14.76 -4.61
N MET A 87 -12.01 -14.80 -5.86
CA MET A 87 -12.78 -14.27 -7.01
C MET A 87 -14.06 -15.09 -7.24
N VAL A 88 -14.02 -16.41 -7.06
CA VAL A 88 -15.23 -17.24 -7.10
C VAL A 88 -16.24 -16.78 -6.03
N LEU A 89 -15.78 -16.52 -4.78
CA LEU A 89 -16.67 -16.00 -3.73
C LEU A 89 -17.27 -14.65 -4.09
N PHE A 90 -16.53 -13.73 -4.73
CA PHE A 90 -17.08 -12.47 -5.22
C PHE A 90 -18.13 -12.67 -6.32
N VAL A 91 -17.91 -13.60 -7.24
CA VAL A 91 -18.87 -13.92 -8.33
C VAL A 91 -20.18 -14.44 -7.76
N VAL A 92 -20.14 -15.31 -6.74
CA VAL A 92 -21.35 -15.90 -6.14
C VAL A 92 -21.91 -15.11 -4.97
N ALA A 93 -21.33 -13.95 -4.64
CA ALA A 93 -21.76 -13.15 -3.51
C ALA A 93 -23.19 -12.62 -3.69
N GLN A 94 -24.07 -12.96 -2.73
CA GLN A 94 -25.47 -12.51 -2.68
C GLN A 94 -25.79 -11.75 -1.40
N ASP A 95 -24.85 -11.67 -0.47
CA ASP A 95 -25.01 -11.01 0.82
C ASP A 95 -23.67 -10.46 1.36
N VAL A 96 -23.76 -9.67 2.41
CA VAL A 96 -22.59 -9.06 3.09
C VAL A 96 -21.67 -10.12 3.70
N GLY A 97 -22.21 -11.25 4.19
CA GLY A 97 -21.42 -12.31 4.79
C GLY A 97 -20.48 -12.97 3.78
N THR A 98 -21.00 -13.29 2.60
CA THR A 98 -20.18 -13.83 1.49
C THR A 98 -19.15 -12.81 1.00
N LEU A 99 -19.52 -11.52 0.94
CA LEU A 99 -18.59 -10.44 0.58
C LEU A 99 -17.44 -10.31 1.61
N LEU A 100 -17.74 -10.41 2.91
CA LEU A 100 -16.75 -10.42 3.98
C LEU A 100 -15.81 -11.64 3.87
N ALA A 101 -16.37 -12.84 3.59
CA ALA A 101 -15.57 -14.04 3.40
C ALA A 101 -14.65 -13.94 2.18
N ALA A 102 -15.15 -13.41 1.05
CA ALA A 102 -14.36 -13.14 -0.14
C ALA A 102 -13.21 -12.17 0.16
N ARG A 103 -13.46 -11.09 0.90
CA ARG A 103 -12.46 -10.11 1.32
C ARG A 103 -11.44 -10.69 2.28
N ALA A 104 -11.88 -11.49 3.26
CA ALA A 104 -10.97 -12.15 4.19
C ALA A 104 -9.99 -13.09 3.47
N LEU A 105 -10.52 -13.91 2.57
CA LEU A 105 -9.71 -14.83 1.77
C LEU A 105 -8.77 -14.08 0.82
N GLN A 106 -9.26 -13.02 0.16
CA GLN A 106 -8.45 -12.14 -0.68
C GLN A 106 -7.29 -11.53 0.10
N GLY A 107 -7.55 -11.03 1.32
CA GLY A 107 -6.52 -10.45 2.17
C GLY A 107 -5.45 -11.47 2.54
N LEU A 108 -5.84 -12.65 3.02
CA LEU A 108 -4.89 -13.73 3.35
C LEU A 108 -4.01 -14.08 2.14
N ALA A 109 -4.61 -14.26 0.98
CA ALA A 109 -3.90 -14.59 -0.25
C ALA A 109 -2.97 -13.47 -0.72
N THR A 110 -3.44 -12.22 -0.68
CA THR A 110 -2.64 -11.04 -1.03
C THR A 110 -1.44 -10.88 -0.11
N GLY A 111 -1.61 -11.04 1.22
CA GLY A 111 -0.52 -10.95 2.18
C GLY A 111 0.58 -11.99 1.93
N ALA A 112 0.20 -13.24 1.66
CA ALA A 112 1.14 -14.31 1.29
C ALA A 112 1.87 -14.01 -0.04
N ALA A 113 1.15 -13.46 -1.03
CA ALA A 113 1.72 -13.10 -2.32
C ALA A 113 2.69 -11.92 -2.22
N MET A 114 2.35 -10.85 -1.49
CA MET A 114 3.10 -9.59 -1.47
C MET A 114 4.55 -9.74 -1.02
N GLY A 115 4.78 -10.44 0.11
CA GLY A 115 6.14 -10.70 0.60
C GLY A 115 6.95 -11.51 -0.41
N THR A 116 6.35 -12.56 -0.96
CA THR A 116 7.00 -13.45 -1.92
C THR A 116 7.26 -12.77 -3.26
N LEU A 117 6.30 -11.97 -3.78
CA LEU A 117 6.46 -11.22 -5.03
C LEU A 117 7.57 -10.17 -4.92
N THR A 118 7.62 -9.44 -3.80
CA THR A 118 8.69 -8.45 -3.55
C THR A 118 10.05 -9.13 -3.56
N ALA A 119 10.20 -10.24 -2.84
CA ALA A 119 11.46 -10.98 -2.77
C ALA A 119 11.85 -11.58 -4.13
N THR A 120 10.90 -12.21 -4.86
CA THR A 120 11.16 -12.79 -6.19
C THR A 120 11.51 -11.71 -7.22
N THR A 121 10.89 -10.52 -7.12
CA THR A 121 11.23 -9.36 -7.97
C THR A 121 12.68 -8.95 -7.77
N VAL A 122 13.16 -8.91 -6.52
CA VAL A 122 14.57 -8.61 -6.19
C VAL A 122 15.50 -9.72 -6.66
N ASP A 123 15.10 -11.01 -6.48
CA ASP A 123 15.91 -12.17 -6.90
C ASP A 123 16.13 -12.21 -8.42
N LEU A 124 15.14 -11.80 -9.22
CA LEU A 124 15.15 -11.85 -10.70
C LEU A 124 15.49 -10.52 -11.37
N GLN A 125 15.69 -9.43 -10.63
CA GLN A 125 15.86 -8.08 -11.17
C GLN A 125 17.04 -7.99 -12.15
N PRO A 126 16.85 -7.37 -13.34
CA PRO A 126 17.94 -7.13 -14.28
C PRO A 126 18.97 -6.13 -13.75
N SER A 127 18.53 -5.18 -12.92
CA SER A 127 19.35 -4.23 -12.19
C SER A 127 18.63 -3.77 -10.92
N ALA A 128 19.39 -3.34 -9.91
CA ALA A 128 18.83 -2.83 -8.66
C ALA A 128 17.86 -1.66 -8.87
N ARG A 129 18.13 -0.79 -9.86
CA ARG A 129 17.26 0.33 -10.24
C ARG A 129 15.91 -0.15 -10.76
N ILE A 130 15.89 -1.09 -11.70
CA ILE A 130 14.65 -1.62 -12.29
C ILE A 130 13.85 -2.36 -11.20
N GLY A 131 14.51 -3.18 -10.37
CA GLY A 131 13.86 -3.89 -9.28
C GLY A 131 13.19 -2.95 -8.29
N SER A 132 13.91 -1.94 -7.80
CA SER A 132 13.36 -0.95 -6.87
C SER A 132 12.21 -0.13 -7.47
N THR A 133 12.31 0.23 -8.76
CA THR A 133 11.23 0.92 -9.48
C THR A 133 9.96 0.08 -9.55
N ILE A 134 10.08 -1.21 -9.90
CA ILE A 134 8.92 -2.11 -9.96
C ILE A 134 8.30 -2.31 -8.58
N VAL A 135 9.11 -2.58 -7.55
CA VAL A 135 8.60 -2.75 -6.17
C VAL A 135 7.88 -1.50 -5.67
N GLY A 136 8.35 -0.31 -6.04
CA GLY A 136 7.73 0.96 -5.65
C GLY A 136 6.49 1.35 -6.47
N ALA A 137 6.51 1.14 -7.79
CA ALA A 137 5.49 1.64 -8.70
C ALA A 137 4.37 0.62 -8.98
N ALA A 138 4.66 -0.68 -9.05
CA ALA A 138 3.67 -1.69 -9.40
C ALA A 138 2.45 -1.71 -8.46
N PRO A 139 2.58 -1.53 -7.13
CA PRO A 139 1.43 -1.39 -6.26
C PRO A 139 0.50 -0.23 -6.62
N ALA A 140 1.05 0.95 -6.83
CA ALA A 140 0.27 2.14 -7.16
C ALA A 140 -0.39 2.03 -8.54
N ILE A 141 0.32 1.49 -9.54
CA ILE A 141 -0.23 1.23 -10.88
C ILE A 141 -1.37 0.19 -10.80
N GLY A 142 -1.16 -0.89 -10.02
CA GLY A 142 -2.18 -1.92 -9.82
C GLY A 142 -3.44 -1.34 -9.19
N LEU A 143 -3.32 -0.61 -8.08
CA LEU A 143 -4.45 0.04 -7.41
C LEU A 143 -5.16 1.03 -8.34
N ALA A 144 -4.43 1.90 -9.04
CA ALA A 144 -4.99 2.85 -9.99
C ALA A 144 -5.79 2.15 -11.09
N SER A 145 -5.15 1.21 -11.80
CA SER A 145 -5.82 0.50 -12.90
C SER A 145 -7.00 -0.34 -12.42
N GLY A 146 -6.91 -0.93 -11.21
CA GLY A 146 -7.99 -1.71 -10.61
C GLY A 146 -9.27 -0.90 -10.40
N VAL A 147 -9.19 0.28 -9.79
CA VAL A 147 -10.37 1.14 -9.59
C VAL A 147 -10.91 1.68 -10.90
N ALA A 148 -10.03 2.05 -11.86
CA ALA A 148 -10.47 2.59 -13.13
C ALA A 148 -11.22 1.56 -13.98
N VAL A 149 -10.59 0.39 -14.18
CA VAL A 149 -11.18 -0.69 -15.02
C VAL A 149 -12.46 -1.23 -14.37
N ALA A 150 -12.45 -1.43 -13.04
CA ALA A 150 -13.66 -1.87 -12.35
C ALA A 150 -14.80 -0.85 -12.49
N GLY A 151 -14.54 0.45 -12.33
CA GLY A 151 -15.53 1.49 -12.51
C GLY A 151 -16.13 1.50 -13.92
N VAL A 152 -15.28 1.39 -14.95
CA VAL A 152 -15.74 1.31 -16.35
C VAL A 152 -16.59 0.06 -16.61
N LEU A 153 -16.17 -1.11 -16.10
CA LEU A 153 -16.92 -2.35 -16.29
C LEU A 153 -18.25 -2.35 -15.54
N VAL A 154 -18.30 -1.76 -14.34
CA VAL A 154 -19.55 -1.60 -13.58
C VAL A 154 -20.57 -0.76 -14.36
N GLU A 155 -20.12 0.31 -15.04
CA GLU A 155 -21.00 1.24 -15.74
C GLU A 155 -21.44 0.75 -17.11
N TYR A 156 -20.51 0.20 -17.91
CA TYR A 156 -20.74 0.00 -19.34
C TYR A 156 -20.80 -1.48 -19.77
N ALA A 157 -20.43 -2.41 -18.89
CA ALA A 157 -20.39 -3.82 -19.28
C ALA A 157 -21.63 -4.60 -18.81
N PRO A 158 -21.99 -5.71 -19.48
CA PRO A 158 -23.02 -6.61 -18.98
C PRO A 158 -22.57 -7.25 -17.67
N ALA A 159 -23.52 -7.58 -16.78
CA ALA A 159 -23.27 -8.20 -15.47
C ALA A 159 -22.28 -7.39 -14.59
N PRO A 160 -22.59 -6.14 -14.25
CA PRO A 160 -21.68 -5.16 -13.64
C PRO A 160 -21.03 -5.63 -12.33
N ARG A 161 -21.68 -6.55 -11.58
CA ARG A 161 -21.18 -7.07 -10.29
C ARG A 161 -20.28 -8.30 -10.43
N VAL A 162 -20.28 -8.95 -11.58
CA VAL A 162 -19.69 -10.28 -11.78
C VAL A 162 -18.50 -10.23 -12.74
N LEU A 163 -18.67 -9.54 -13.88
CA LEU A 163 -17.71 -9.58 -14.98
C LEU A 163 -16.28 -9.20 -14.58
N ILE A 164 -16.10 -8.18 -13.74
CA ILE A 164 -14.75 -7.78 -13.28
C ILE A 164 -14.04 -8.93 -12.55
N TYR A 165 -14.78 -9.68 -11.70
CA TYR A 165 -14.22 -10.78 -10.94
C TYR A 165 -13.96 -12.01 -11.82
N GLU A 166 -14.78 -12.27 -12.83
CA GLU A 166 -14.55 -13.33 -13.83
C GLU A 166 -13.30 -13.07 -14.67
N ILE A 167 -13.11 -11.80 -15.11
CA ILE A 167 -11.87 -11.38 -15.81
C ILE A 167 -10.65 -11.59 -14.91
N ILE A 168 -10.71 -11.12 -13.67
CA ILE A 168 -9.61 -11.27 -12.71
C ILE A 168 -9.32 -12.76 -12.42
N LEU A 169 -10.36 -13.58 -12.26
CA LEU A 169 -10.25 -15.01 -12.09
C LEU A 169 -9.51 -15.66 -13.26
N GLY A 170 -9.91 -15.36 -14.49
CA GLY A 170 -9.24 -15.83 -15.70
C GLY A 170 -7.77 -15.41 -15.77
N LEU A 171 -7.46 -14.16 -15.42
CA LEU A 171 -6.10 -13.66 -15.37
C LEU A 171 -5.27 -14.35 -14.29
N PHE A 172 -5.80 -14.57 -13.09
CA PHE A 172 -5.10 -15.33 -12.05
C PHE A 172 -4.88 -16.80 -12.45
N ALA A 173 -5.83 -17.44 -13.12
CA ALA A 173 -5.66 -18.78 -13.65
C ALA A 173 -4.53 -18.83 -14.71
N ALA A 174 -4.49 -17.87 -15.61
CA ALA A 174 -3.40 -17.75 -16.60
C ALA A 174 -2.04 -17.51 -15.93
N LEU A 175 -1.98 -16.65 -14.90
CA LEU A 175 -0.77 -16.40 -14.13
C LEU A 175 -0.32 -17.62 -13.32
N LEU A 176 -1.25 -18.41 -12.78
CA LEU A 176 -0.95 -19.66 -12.10
C LEU A 176 -0.33 -20.69 -13.06
N ILE A 177 -0.87 -20.81 -14.29
CA ILE A 177 -0.29 -21.65 -15.34
C ILE A 177 1.09 -21.13 -15.74
N ALA A 178 1.22 -19.82 -15.96
CA ALA A 178 2.48 -19.19 -16.33
C ALA A 178 3.56 -19.34 -15.23
N LEU A 179 3.15 -19.42 -13.95
CA LEU A 179 4.07 -19.64 -12.84
C LEU A 179 4.80 -21.00 -12.95
N LEU A 180 4.23 -22.00 -13.65
CA LEU A 180 4.86 -23.31 -13.83
C LEU A 180 6.19 -23.25 -14.60
N VAL A 181 6.40 -22.22 -15.41
CA VAL A 181 7.63 -22.00 -16.19
C VAL A 181 8.57 -20.94 -15.58
N VAL A 182 8.18 -20.29 -14.46
CA VAL A 182 9.08 -19.38 -13.71
C VAL A 182 10.14 -20.25 -12.99
N PRO A 183 11.44 -19.88 -13.07
CA PRO A 183 12.47 -20.60 -12.30
C PRO A 183 12.25 -20.42 -10.80
N GLU A 184 12.53 -21.47 -10.02
CA GLU A 184 12.60 -21.32 -8.56
C GLU A 184 13.87 -20.53 -8.20
N THR A 185 13.70 -19.45 -7.44
CA THR A 185 14.83 -18.56 -7.09
C THR A 185 15.41 -18.87 -5.71
N ARG A 186 14.76 -19.74 -4.94
CA ARG A 186 15.20 -20.10 -3.59
C ARG A 186 15.21 -21.61 -3.42
N GLU A 187 16.32 -22.15 -2.95
CA GLU A 187 16.40 -23.55 -2.57
C GLU A 187 15.47 -23.86 -1.39
N ARG A 188 14.84 -25.03 -1.46
CA ARG A 188 13.94 -25.51 -0.39
C ARG A 188 14.79 -26.09 0.73
N ILE A 189 14.82 -25.40 1.87
CA ILE A 189 15.56 -25.84 3.04
C ILE A 189 14.69 -26.83 3.86
N GLY A 190 13.36 -26.70 3.78
CA GLY A 190 12.43 -27.50 4.59
C GLY A 190 12.42 -27.06 6.08
N PHE A 191 11.80 -27.90 6.90
CA PHE A 191 11.72 -27.67 8.35
C PHE A 191 12.17 -28.92 9.11
N ASP A 192 13.14 -28.76 9.97
CA ASP A 192 13.69 -29.86 10.80
C ASP A 192 12.71 -30.30 11.89
N SER A 193 11.78 -29.42 12.28
CA SER A 193 10.81 -29.70 13.34
C SER A 193 9.56 -28.81 13.24
N ARG A 194 8.45 -29.26 13.89
CA ARG A 194 7.25 -28.43 14.06
C ARG A 194 7.52 -27.14 14.83
N ARG A 195 8.51 -27.13 15.75
CA ARG A 195 8.93 -25.92 16.45
C ARG A 195 9.63 -24.93 15.54
N HIS A 196 10.43 -25.40 14.59
CA HIS A 196 11.08 -24.55 13.58
C HIS A 196 10.02 -23.89 12.69
N LEU A 197 9.03 -24.67 12.21
CA LEU A 197 7.89 -24.14 11.45
C LEU A 197 7.10 -23.10 12.26
N ALA A 198 6.75 -23.39 13.52
CA ALA A 198 6.02 -22.44 14.38
C ALA A 198 6.83 -21.15 14.63
N GLY A 199 8.16 -21.26 14.81
CA GLY A 199 9.06 -20.11 14.95
C GLY A 199 9.12 -19.25 13.68
N THR A 200 9.10 -19.87 12.50
CA THR A 200 9.08 -19.18 11.20
C THR A 200 7.75 -18.45 10.97
N LEU A 201 6.63 -19.04 11.41
CA LEU A 201 5.31 -18.44 11.30
C LEU A 201 5.01 -17.40 12.41
N ALA A 202 5.85 -17.33 13.44
CA ALA A 202 5.66 -16.35 14.51
C ALA A 202 5.95 -14.92 14.01
N PRO A 203 5.03 -13.96 14.19
CA PRO A 203 5.25 -12.58 13.80
C PRO A 203 6.49 -11.99 14.49
N GLN A 204 7.47 -11.55 13.71
CA GLN A 204 8.67 -10.91 14.24
C GLN A 204 8.51 -9.38 14.17
N VAL A 205 7.68 -8.85 15.05
CA VAL A 205 7.43 -7.39 15.15
C VAL A 205 8.33 -6.83 16.24
N ARG A 206 9.45 -6.22 15.85
CA ARG A 206 10.40 -5.62 16.78
C ARG A 206 11.10 -4.42 16.16
N VAL A 207 11.19 -3.33 16.91
CA VAL A 207 12.00 -2.16 16.55
C VAL A 207 13.21 -2.10 17.49
N PRO A 208 14.41 -2.40 17.00
CA PRO A 208 15.65 -2.30 17.79
C PRO A 208 15.86 -0.89 18.32
N ARG A 209 16.55 -0.76 19.46
CA ARG A 209 16.76 0.53 20.13
C ARG A 209 17.45 1.56 19.21
N GLU A 210 18.40 1.09 18.40
CA GLU A 210 19.18 1.93 17.48
C GLU A 210 18.33 2.58 16.40
N VAL A 211 17.29 1.88 15.92
CA VAL A 211 16.39 2.33 14.84
C VAL A 211 15.17 3.06 15.38
N ARG A 212 14.88 2.90 16.68
CA ARG A 212 13.61 3.34 17.30
C ARG A 212 13.30 4.81 17.11
N THR A 213 14.29 5.69 17.21
CA THR A 213 14.12 7.14 17.07
C THR A 213 13.69 7.47 15.64
N VAL A 214 14.37 6.92 14.62
CA VAL A 214 14.05 7.15 13.21
C VAL A 214 12.70 6.54 12.86
N PHE A 215 12.41 5.34 13.36
CA PHE A 215 11.14 4.66 13.18
C PHE A 215 9.97 5.52 13.71
N LEU A 216 10.03 5.93 14.99
CA LEU A 216 8.98 6.72 15.62
C LEU A 216 8.80 8.09 14.94
N ALA A 217 9.88 8.71 14.46
CA ALA A 217 9.82 9.95 13.70
C ALA A 217 9.17 9.77 12.31
N SER A 218 9.25 8.58 11.72
CA SER A 218 8.65 8.25 10.42
C SER A 218 7.21 7.77 10.52
N VAL A 219 6.77 7.25 11.67
CA VAL A 219 5.41 6.72 11.88
C VAL A 219 4.31 7.73 11.51
N PRO A 220 4.35 9.01 11.89
CA PRO A 220 3.29 9.96 11.52
C PRO A 220 3.15 10.14 10.00
N ALA A 221 4.26 10.10 9.24
CA ALA A 221 4.24 10.16 7.78
C ALA A 221 3.60 8.89 7.18
N LEU A 222 3.95 7.71 7.71
CA LEU A 222 3.31 6.44 7.32
C LEU A 222 1.81 6.47 7.64
N VAL A 223 1.44 6.93 8.84
CA VAL A 223 0.05 7.01 9.26
C VAL A 223 -0.74 7.96 8.36
N ALA A 224 -0.23 9.16 8.08
CA ALA A 224 -0.89 10.12 7.20
C ALA A 224 -1.14 9.55 5.80
N THR A 225 -0.12 8.95 5.21
CA THR A 225 -0.21 8.39 3.85
C THR A 225 -1.17 7.20 3.78
N TRP A 226 -1.01 6.21 4.66
CA TRP A 226 -1.84 5.01 4.63
C TRP A 226 -3.30 5.30 5.01
N SER A 227 -3.55 6.16 5.98
CA SER A 227 -4.92 6.57 6.32
C SER A 227 -5.61 7.24 5.15
N LEU A 228 -4.92 8.14 4.43
CA LEU A 228 -5.50 8.77 3.25
C LEU A 228 -5.81 7.75 2.14
N GLY A 229 -4.90 6.83 1.86
CA GLY A 229 -5.16 5.72 0.93
C GLY A 229 -6.36 4.87 1.33
N GLY A 230 -6.50 4.58 2.64
CA GLY A 230 -7.65 3.87 3.21
C GLY A 230 -8.96 4.62 2.99
N LEU A 231 -8.99 5.93 3.18
CA LEU A 231 -10.15 6.77 2.91
C LEU A 231 -10.57 6.69 1.44
N TYR A 232 -9.62 6.84 0.52
CA TYR A 232 -9.91 6.78 -0.93
C TYR A 232 -10.48 5.43 -1.35
N LEU A 233 -9.93 4.31 -0.87
CA LEU A 233 -10.39 2.97 -1.25
C LEU A 233 -11.64 2.50 -0.51
N SER A 234 -11.93 3.02 0.69
CA SER A 234 -13.11 2.61 1.46
C SER A 234 -14.33 3.50 1.21
N LEU A 235 -14.17 4.81 1.30
CA LEU A 235 -15.27 5.78 1.22
C LEU A 235 -15.18 6.68 -0.02
N GLY A 236 -14.10 6.63 -0.81
CA GLY A 236 -13.88 7.54 -1.93
C GLY A 236 -15.00 7.49 -2.97
N SER A 237 -15.47 6.30 -3.36
CA SER A 237 -16.62 6.17 -4.29
C SER A 237 -17.89 6.77 -3.70
N SER A 238 -18.15 6.58 -2.39
CA SER A 238 -19.29 7.18 -1.70
C SER A 238 -19.20 8.71 -1.63
N VAL A 239 -17.98 9.26 -1.49
CA VAL A 239 -17.78 10.73 -1.56
C VAL A 239 -18.12 11.25 -2.95
N VAL A 240 -17.61 10.58 -3.99
CA VAL A 240 -17.85 10.99 -5.38
C VAL A 240 -19.35 10.96 -5.73
N SER A 241 -20.06 9.91 -5.34
CA SER A 241 -21.49 9.79 -5.64
C SER A 241 -22.37 10.72 -4.79
N ARG A 242 -22.16 10.73 -3.46
CA ARG A 242 -23.08 11.42 -2.53
C ARG A 242 -22.81 12.91 -2.36
N VAL A 243 -21.55 13.37 -2.53
CA VAL A 243 -21.20 14.79 -2.39
C VAL A 243 -21.28 15.52 -3.72
N PHE A 244 -20.79 14.87 -4.81
CA PHE A 244 -20.74 15.52 -6.12
C PHE A 244 -21.88 15.09 -7.06
N GLY A 245 -22.74 14.17 -6.64
CA GLY A 245 -23.86 13.69 -7.46
C GLY A 245 -23.40 12.96 -8.72
N VAL A 246 -22.23 12.32 -8.69
CA VAL A 246 -21.72 11.56 -9.84
C VAL A 246 -22.22 10.13 -9.72
N ASP A 247 -23.33 9.84 -10.41
CA ASP A 247 -23.94 8.50 -10.42
C ASP A 247 -23.20 7.53 -11.34
N ASN A 248 -22.41 8.05 -12.30
CA ASN A 248 -21.63 7.23 -13.23
C ASN A 248 -20.42 6.60 -12.53
N HIS A 249 -20.43 5.29 -12.37
CA HIS A 249 -19.41 4.50 -11.68
C HIS A 249 -18.04 4.53 -12.40
N GLY A 250 -18.06 4.65 -13.74
CA GLY A 250 -16.84 4.81 -14.55
C GLY A 250 -16.14 6.13 -14.25
N ALA A 251 -16.91 7.22 -14.14
CA ALA A 251 -16.40 8.52 -13.75
C ALA A 251 -15.87 8.50 -12.29
N ALA A 252 -16.59 7.87 -11.36
CA ALA A 252 -16.14 7.70 -9.99
C ALA A 252 -14.81 6.91 -9.92
N GLY A 253 -14.69 5.80 -10.65
CA GLY A 253 -13.45 5.04 -10.78
C GLY A 253 -12.31 5.85 -11.38
N ALA A 254 -12.57 6.69 -12.40
CA ALA A 254 -11.58 7.57 -13.00
C ALA A 254 -11.08 8.65 -12.04
N ILE A 255 -11.94 9.19 -11.18
CA ILE A 255 -11.56 10.16 -10.15
C ILE A 255 -10.65 9.53 -9.11
N LEU A 256 -10.96 8.32 -8.65
CA LEU A 256 -10.10 7.58 -7.72
C LEU A 256 -8.77 7.16 -8.39
N PHE A 257 -8.81 6.80 -9.68
CA PHE A 257 -7.61 6.51 -10.47
C PHE A 257 -6.62 7.67 -10.45
N VAL A 258 -7.09 8.91 -10.57
CA VAL A 258 -6.23 10.11 -10.61
C VAL A 258 -5.30 10.17 -9.40
N PHE A 259 -5.79 9.92 -8.19
CA PHE A 259 -4.97 9.92 -6.97
C PHE A 259 -3.83 8.88 -7.04
N PHE A 260 -4.15 7.63 -7.33
CA PHE A 260 -3.15 6.55 -7.38
C PHE A 260 -2.24 6.65 -8.60
N ALA A 261 -2.75 7.14 -9.74
CA ALA A 261 -1.94 7.36 -10.95
C ALA A 261 -0.90 8.46 -10.72
N CYS A 262 -1.27 9.57 -10.08
CA CYS A 262 -0.33 10.62 -9.69
C CYS A 262 0.70 10.11 -8.68
N ALA A 263 0.29 9.26 -7.74
CA ALA A 263 1.22 8.59 -6.83
C ALA A 263 2.22 7.69 -7.57
N ALA A 264 1.74 6.87 -8.52
CA ALA A 264 2.59 6.01 -9.34
C ALA A 264 3.58 6.83 -10.18
N LEU A 265 3.10 7.84 -10.90
CA LEU A 265 3.95 8.75 -11.69
C LEU A 265 5.00 9.43 -10.83
N THR A 266 4.61 9.99 -9.69
CA THR A 266 5.56 10.63 -8.78
C THR A 266 6.61 9.65 -8.29
N SER A 267 6.23 8.42 -7.95
CA SER A 267 7.19 7.37 -7.56
C SER A 267 8.24 7.13 -8.62
N LEU A 268 7.85 7.07 -9.91
CA LEU A 268 8.80 6.85 -11.02
C LEU A 268 9.85 7.98 -11.15
N PHE A 269 9.46 9.24 -10.91
CA PHE A 269 10.35 10.39 -11.08
C PHE A 269 11.17 10.74 -9.84
N ILE A 270 10.70 10.37 -8.64
CA ILE A 270 11.31 10.83 -7.39
C ILE A 270 12.12 9.74 -6.67
N THR A 271 12.03 8.48 -7.10
CA THR A 271 12.68 7.34 -6.42
C THR A 271 14.17 7.55 -6.20
N ASP A 272 14.89 8.07 -7.18
CA ASP A 272 16.35 8.30 -7.12
C ASP A 272 16.74 9.57 -6.35
N ARG A 273 15.79 10.37 -5.87
CA ARG A 273 16.10 11.61 -5.13
C ARG A 273 16.39 11.32 -3.65
N PRO A 274 17.21 12.13 -2.99
CA PRO A 274 17.45 11.98 -1.55
C PRO A 274 16.16 12.04 -0.72
N SER A 275 16.09 11.30 0.38
CA SER A 275 14.91 11.28 1.28
C SER A 275 14.52 12.69 1.77
N THR A 276 15.51 13.58 1.95
CA THR A 276 15.28 14.98 2.35
C THR A 276 14.53 15.79 1.27
N VAL A 277 14.81 15.55 -0.02
CA VAL A 277 14.10 16.18 -1.15
C VAL A 277 12.68 15.60 -1.25
N LYS A 278 12.54 14.29 -1.11
CA LYS A 278 11.24 13.60 -1.07
C LYS A 278 10.35 14.17 0.04
N ALA A 279 10.89 14.35 1.27
CA ALA A 279 10.14 14.94 2.40
C ALA A 279 9.81 16.39 2.18
N ALA A 280 10.74 17.19 1.66
CA ALA A 280 10.56 18.63 1.43
C ALA A 280 9.47 18.93 0.39
N TYR A 281 9.27 18.05 -0.58
CA TYR A 281 8.17 18.10 -1.54
C TYR A 281 6.92 17.40 -0.99
N GLY A 282 7.07 16.17 -0.49
CA GLY A 282 5.96 15.27 -0.18
C GLY A 282 5.04 15.80 0.92
N LEU A 283 5.60 16.24 2.05
CA LEU A 283 4.79 16.70 3.18
C LEU A 283 3.95 17.95 2.85
N PRO A 284 4.50 19.03 2.25
CA PRO A 284 3.70 20.17 1.84
C PRO A 284 2.68 19.84 0.75
N ALA A 285 3.06 19.00 -0.25
CA ALA A 285 2.14 18.61 -1.31
C ALA A 285 0.99 17.75 -0.76
N LEU A 286 1.26 16.84 0.16
CA LEU A 286 0.23 16.04 0.83
C LEU A 286 -0.74 16.94 1.61
N ALA A 287 -0.21 17.87 2.43
CA ALA A 287 -1.03 18.82 3.18
C ALA A 287 -1.89 19.70 2.26
N ALA A 288 -1.26 20.33 1.25
CA ALA A 288 -1.97 21.18 0.30
C ALA A 288 -3.04 20.40 -0.47
N GLY A 289 -2.71 19.21 -0.97
CA GLY A 289 -3.64 18.38 -1.72
C GLY A 289 -4.85 17.96 -0.90
N VAL A 290 -4.65 17.58 0.36
CA VAL A 290 -5.75 17.22 1.28
C VAL A 290 -6.63 18.44 1.61
N VAL A 291 -6.04 19.62 1.82
CA VAL A 291 -6.79 20.88 2.04
C VAL A 291 -7.60 21.26 0.78
N ILE A 292 -6.99 21.17 -0.40
CA ILE A 292 -7.69 21.47 -1.67
C ILE A 292 -8.83 20.47 -1.91
N SER A 293 -8.61 19.17 -1.64
CA SER A 293 -9.67 18.15 -1.74
C SER A 293 -10.81 18.44 -0.77
N LEU A 294 -10.51 18.84 0.48
CA LEU A 294 -11.53 19.27 1.45
C LEU A 294 -12.29 20.50 0.97
N ALA A 295 -11.60 21.51 0.45
CA ALA A 295 -12.25 22.69 -0.13
C ALA A 295 -13.19 22.29 -1.28
N GLY A 296 -12.81 21.31 -2.11
CA GLY A 296 -13.67 20.72 -3.12
C GLY A 296 -14.93 20.09 -2.55
N VAL A 297 -14.82 19.32 -1.47
CA VAL A 297 -15.95 18.71 -0.75
C VAL A 297 -16.87 19.79 -0.15
N LEU A 298 -16.30 20.82 0.47
CA LEU A 298 -17.06 21.89 1.11
C LEU A 298 -17.81 22.79 0.10
N ALA A 299 -17.18 23.05 -1.05
CA ALA A 299 -17.75 23.84 -2.14
C ALA A 299 -18.57 23.01 -3.15
N GLU A 300 -18.69 21.68 -2.94
CA GLU A 300 -19.32 20.73 -3.86
C GLU A 300 -18.74 20.83 -5.29
N SER A 301 -17.44 21.18 -5.38
CA SER A 301 -16.72 21.40 -6.62
C SER A 301 -15.87 20.18 -6.99
N LEU A 302 -16.35 19.36 -7.92
CA LEU A 302 -15.64 18.20 -8.43
C LEU A 302 -14.27 18.56 -9.04
N PRO A 303 -14.13 19.63 -9.88
CA PRO A 303 -12.81 20.00 -10.41
C PRO A 303 -11.79 20.31 -9.31
N LEU A 304 -12.21 21.00 -8.25
CA LEU A 304 -11.33 21.32 -7.11
C LEU A 304 -10.93 20.04 -6.35
N TYR A 305 -11.85 19.10 -6.16
CA TYR A 305 -11.57 17.79 -5.57
C TYR A 305 -10.55 16.98 -6.41
N ILE A 306 -10.68 16.99 -7.74
CA ILE A 306 -9.75 16.33 -8.66
C ILE A 306 -8.35 16.97 -8.56
N VAL A 307 -8.25 18.31 -8.59
CA VAL A 307 -6.96 19.01 -8.41
C VAL A 307 -6.33 18.64 -7.06
N GLY A 308 -7.12 18.65 -5.99
CA GLY A 308 -6.68 18.21 -4.68
C GLY A 308 -6.17 16.76 -4.67
N SER A 309 -6.87 15.85 -5.35
CA SER A 309 -6.48 14.44 -5.48
C SER A 309 -5.17 14.26 -6.25
N ILE A 310 -4.92 15.05 -7.30
CA ILE A 310 -3.65 15.06 -8.07
C ILE A 310 -2.49 15.45 -7.12
N VAL A 311 -2.65 16.57 -6.43
CA VAL A 311 -1.62 17.10 -5.53
C VAL A 311 -1.40 16.17 -4.34
N ALA A 312 -2.49 15.67 -3.72
CA ALA A 312 -2.43 14.73 -2.61
C ALA A 312 -1.76 13.40 -3.00
N GLY A 313 -2.09 12.84 -4.17
CA GLY A 313 -1.50 11.60 -4.67
C GLY A 313 0.01 11.72 -4.90
N SER A 314 0.45 12.83 -5.47
CA SER A 314 1.88 13.10 -5.66
C SER A 314 2.61 13.27 -4.31
N GLY A 315 2.02 14.01 -3.37
CA GLY A 315 2.53 14.18 -2.01
C GLY A 315 2.56 12.87 -1.22
N TRP A 316 1.54 12.03 -1.40
CA TRP A 316 1.42 10.70 -0.79
C TRP A 316 2.61 9.82 -1.12
N ALA A 317 2.94 9.67 -2.41
CA ALA A 317 4.06 8.84 -2.85
C ALA A 317 5.41 9.35 -2.33
N ALA A 318 5.66 10.65 -2.45
CA ALA A 318 6.91 11.24 -2.02
C ALA A 318 7.11 11.15 -0.50
N THR A 319 6.05 11.35 0.28
CA THR A 319 6.07 11.24 1.74
C THR A 319 6.33 9.79 2.18
N PHE A 320 5.64 8.82 1.58
CA PHE A 320 5.82 7.40 1.86
C PHE A 320 7.25 6.94 1.54
N LEU A 321 7.76 7.27 0.33
CA LEU A 321 9.11 6.90 -0.08
C LEU A 321 10.17 7.52 0.84
N SER A 322 10.00 8.79 1.26
CA SER A 322 10.91 9.42 2.21
C SER A 322 10.95 8.69 3.56
N ALA A 323 9.79 8.31 4.10
CA ALA A 323 9.71 7.58 5.36
C ALA A 323 10.40 6.21 5.25
N MET A 324 10.15 5.49 4.14
CA MET A 324 10.77 4.19 3.87
C MET A 324 12.29 4.29 3.70
N ASP A 325 12.80 5.29 2.98
CA ASP A 325 14.24 5.53 2.82
C ASP A 325 14.94 5.78 4.17
N ASN A 326 14.34 6.63 5.02
CA ASN A 326 14.89 6.95 6.33
C ASN A 326 14.98 5.71 7.23
N ILE A 327 13.91 4.90 7.26
CA ILE A 327 13.87 3.65 8.04
C ILE A 327 14.89 2.66 7.48
N THR A 328 14.96 2.50 6.16
CA THR A 328 15.87 1.57 5.49
C THR A 328 17.32 1.93 5.73
N ALA A 329 17.68 3.22 5.62
CA ALA A 329 19.03 3.71 5.85
C ALA A 329 19.50 3.52 7.31
N ALA A 330 18.57 3.65 8.27
CA ALA A 330 18.87 3.46 9.68
C ALA A 330 18.91 1.98 10.13
N THR A 331 18.44 1.04 9.27
CA THR A 331 18.24 -0.35 9.65
C THR A 331 19.36 -1.25 9.12
N PRO A 332 20.16 -1.91 10.01
CA PRO A 332 21.13 -2.91 9.61
C PRO A 332 20.49 -4.03 8.80
N PRO A 333 21.17 -4.59 7.76
CA PRO A 333 20.60 -5.62 6.90
C PRO A 333 20.00 -6.82 7.64
N ALA A 334 20.66 -7.28 8.71
CA ALA A 334 20.20 -8.42 9.52
C ALA A 334 18.89 -8.16 10.29
N GLN A 335 18.50 -6.89 10.50
CA GLN A 335 17.31 -6.51 11.28
C GLN A 335 16.15 -6.01 10.40
N ARG A 336 16.36 -5.90 9.08
CA ARG A 336 15.36 -5.33 8.15
C ARG A 336 14.02 -6.06 8.19
N GLY A 337 14.02 -7.38 8.28
CA GLY A 337 12.79 -8.17 8.36
C GLY A 337 11.89 -7.76 9.52
N GLN A 338 12.45 -7.65 10.74
CA GLN A 338 11.71 -7.27 11.95
C GLN A 338 11.19 -5.83 11.91
N VAL A 339 12.03 -4.89 11.41
CA VAL A 339 11.67 -3.48 11.31
C VAL A 339 10.58 -3.27 10.26
N PHE A 340 10.69 -3.90 9.08
CA PHE A 340 9.66 -3.80 8.05
C PHE A 340 8.34 -4.46 8.47
N SER A 341 8.36 -5.56 9.22
CA SER A 341 7.16 -6.09 9.86
C SER A 341 6.48 -5.04 10.74
N SER A 342 7.25 -4.27 11.52
CA SER A 342 6.72 -3.18 12.34
C SER A 342 6.18 -2.02 11.51
N VAL A 343 6.83 -1.69 10.37
CA VAL A 343 6.30 -0.71 9.40
C VAL A 343 4.97 -1.18 8.84
N PHE A 344 4.84 -2.44 8.43
CA PHE A 344 3.60 -2.98 7.90
C PHE A 344 2.47 -2.97 8.92
N VAL A 345 2.76 -3.32 10.20
CA VAL A 345 1.78 -3.22 11.28
C VAL A 345 1.27 -1.77 11.40
N ALA A 346 2.17 -0.80 11.51
CA ALA A 346 1.78 0.61 11.63
C ALA A 346 0.99 1.09 10.40
N SER A 347 1.44 0.72 9.19
CA SER A 347 0.82 1.11 7.93
C SER A 347 -0.58 0.51 7.75
N TYR A 348 -0.73 -0.80 7.93
CA TYR A 348 -2.03 -1.46 7.71
C TYR A 348 -3.05 -1.16 8.81
N LEU A 349 -2.61 -0.95 10.05
CA LEU A 349 -3.49 -0.41 11.09
C LEU A 349 -3.94 1.01 10.76
N ALA A 350 -3.04 1.87 10.27
CA ALA A 350 -3.38 3.22 9.80
C ALA A 350 -4.30 3.20 8.56
N PHE A 351 -4.21 2.17 7.73
CA PHE A 351 -5.04 2.00 6.54
C PHE A 351 -6.47 1.55 6.88
N SER A 352 -6.66 0.77 7.95
CA SER A 352 -7.95 0.17 8.31
C SER A 352 -8.65 0.85 9.49
N VAL A 353 -7.95 1.09 10.60
CA VAL A 353 -8.59 1.58 11.83
C VAL A 353 -9.25 2.95 11.65
N PRO A 354 -8.59 3.99 11.08
CA PRO A 354 -9.24 5.27 10.84
C PRO A 354 -10.42 5.18 9.87
N ALA A 355 -10.34 4.28 8.86
CA ALA A 355 -11.45 4.05 7.92
C ALA A 355 -12.68 3.45 8.63
N VAL A 356 -12.50 2.48 9.55
CA VAL A 356 -13.59 1.92 10.35
C VAL A 356 -14.18 2.97 11.29
N ILE A 357 -13.33 3.76 11.95
CA ILE A 357 -13.79 4.87 12.78
C ILE A 357 -14.61 5.85 11.95
N ALA A 358 -14.14 6.21 10.74
CA ALA A 358 -14.91 7.05 9.82
C ALA A 358 -16.26 6.43 9.46
N GLY A 359 -16.32 5.11 9.20
CA GLY A 359 -17.57 4.40 8.93
C GLY A 359 -18.58 4.47 10.09
N ILE A 360 -18.10 4.40 11.34
CA ILE A 360 -18.92 4.60 12.55
C ILE A 360 -19.41 6.05 12.60
N VAL A 361 -18.51 7.01 12.43
CA VAL A 361 -18.79 8.44 12.57
C VAL A 361 -19.77 8.92 11.48
N VAL A 362 -19.65 8.41 10.24
CA VAL A 362 -20.59 8.71 9.13
C VAL A 362 -22.04 8.42 9.54
N SER A 363 -22.30 7.36 10.31
CA SER A 363 -23.68 7.01 10.73
C SER A 363 -24.26 7.97 11.77
N HIS A 364 -23.42 8.77 12.46
CA HIS A 364 -23.84 9.69 13.52
C HIS A 364 -23.90 11.15 13.08
N ILE A 365 -22.90 11.61 12.32
CA ILE A 365 -22.77 13.02 11.91
C ILE A 365 -22.80 13.24 10.40
N GLY A 366 -22.95 12.17 9.60
CA GLY A 366 -22.97 12.24 8.15
C GLY A 366 -21.59 12.23 7.50
N LEU A 367 -21.59 12.05 6.18
CA LEU A 367 -20.37 11.85 5.39
C LEU A 367 -19.50 13.12 5.36
N ARG A 368 -20.12 14.30 5.15
CA ARG A 368 -19.40 15.58 5.02
C ARG A 368 -18.58 15.92 6.26
N ASP A 369 -19.21 15.88 7.43
CA ASP A 369 -18.55 16.23 8.70
C ASP A 369 -17.50 15.18 9.08
N THR A 370 -17.72 13.92 8.74
CA THR A 370 -16.73 12.86 8.89
C THR A 370 -15.49 13.13 8.06
N ILE A 371 -15.64 13.58 6.80
CA ILE A 371 -14.51 13.92 5.93
C ILE A 371 -13.72 15.11 6.50
N ILE A 372 -14.40 16.14 7.04
CA ILE A 372 -13.74 17.27 7.71
C ILE A 372 -12.87 16.78 8.86
N GLY A 373 -13.42 15.97 9.74
CA GLY A 373 -12.67 15.40 10.88
C GLY A 373 -11.50 14.51 10.43
N TYR A 374 -11.73 13.70 9.40
CA TYR A 374 -10.69 12.81 8.85
C TYR A 374 -9.53 13.60 8.22
N VAL A 375 -9.84 14.64 7.46
CA VAL A 375 -8.84 15.55 6.90
C VAL A 375 -8.05 16.24 8.01
N GLY A 376 -8.73 16.72 9.06
CA GLY A 376 -8.08 17.29 10.25
C GLY A 376 -7.09 16.31 10.90
N TYR A 377 -7.48 15.05 11.03
CA TYR A 377 -6.62 13.98 11.53
C TYR A 377 -5.38 13.77 10.63
N VAL A 378 -5.57 13.66 9.31
CA VAL A 378 -4.45 13.48 8.36
C VAL A 378 -3.50 14.67 8.42
N LEU A 379 -4.02 15.91 8.46
CA LEU A 379 -3.21 17.13 8.58
C LEU A 379 -2.42 17.15 9.89
N ALA A 380 -3.01 16.75 11.02
CA ALA A 380 -2.29 16.62 12.28
C ALA A 380 -1.10 15.65 12.16
N MET A 381 -1.30 14.51 11.51
CA MET A 381 -0.21 13.54 11.27
C MET A 381 0.88 14.11 10.36
N VAL A 382 0.51 14.85 9.30
CA VAL A 382 1.47 15.54 8.42
C VAL A 382 2.27 16.61 9.18
N MET A 383 1.63 17.39 10.03
CA MET A 383 2.29 18.40 10.86
C MET A 383 3.28 17.78 11.86
N ILE A 384 2.89 16.69 12.51
CA ILE A 384 3.78 15.94 13.41
C ILE A 384 4.98 15.39 12.62
N ALA A 385 4.76 14.81 11.43
CA ALA A 385 5.82 14.33 10.56
C ALA A 385 6.79 15.43 10.13
N ALA A 386 6.25 16.61 9.75
CA ALA A 386 7.05 17.78 9.38
C ALA A 386 7.91 18.28 10.54
N THR A 387 7.36 18.34 11.76
CA THR A 387 8.08 18.72 12.97
C THR A 387 9.26 17.78 13.24
N PHE A 388 9.04 16.46 13.15
CA PHE A 388 10.12 15.48 13.28
C PHE A 388 11.17 15.63 12.17
N ALA A 389 10.76 15.81 10.91
CA ALA A 389 11.68 16.01 9.80
C ALA A 389 12.59 17.25 10.00
N VAL A 390 12.03 18.36 10.45
CA VAL A 390 12.79 19.60 10.76
C VAL A 390 13.74 19.39 11.93
N THR A 391 13.28 18.79 13.02
CA THR A 391 14.10 18.59 14.23
C THR A 391 15.27 17.64 13.96
N MET A 392 15.05 16.56 13.20
CA MET A 392 16.11 15.63 12.80
C MET A 392 17.14 16.29 11.88
N ARG A 393 16.70 17.12 10.92
CA ARG A 393 17.62 17.90 10.05
C ARG A 393 18.48 18.85 10.87
N ARG A 394 17.90 19.61 11.81
CA ARG A 394 18.65 20.52 12.68
C ARG A 394 19.71 19.79 13.49
N ARG A 395 19.36 18.65 14.11
CA ARG A 395 20.32 17.83 14.88
C ARG A 395 21.47 17.31 14.02
N ALA A 396 21.20 16.84 12.80
CA ALA A 396 22.24 16.41 11.88
C ALA A 396 23.20 17.54 11.49
N THR A 397 22.65 18.75 11.23
CA THR A 397 23.47 19.94 10.89
C THR A 397 24.34 20.38 12.06
N THR A 398 23.80 20.38 13.29
CA THR A 398 24.58 20.71 14.51
C THR A 398 25.69 19.71 14.73
N ALA A 399 25.42 18.40 14.64
CA ALA A 399 26.45 17.36 14.81
C ALA A 399 27.60 17.45 13.80
N VAL A 400 27.29 17.79 12.52
CA VAL A 400 28.32 18.01 11.48
C VAL A 400 29.15 19.25 11.80
N ARG A 401 28.53 20.32 12.28
CA ARG A 401 29.23 21.55 12.67
C ARG A 401 30.15 21.32 13.86
N ASP A 402 29.65 20.65 14.91
CA ASP A 402 30.43 20.35 16.12
C ASP A 402 31.64 19.46 15.77
N SER A 403 31.46 18.46 14.90
CA SER A 403 32.54 17.59 14.40
C SER A 403 33.59 18.37 13.58
N ALA A 404 33.16 19.38 12.82
CA ALA A 404 34.07 20.23 12.05
C ALA A 404 34.86 21.21 12.96
N GLU A 405 34.23 21.74 14.00
CA GLU A 405 34.87 22.58 15.01
C GLU A 405 35.89 21.78 15.82
N ASP A 406 35.57 20.55 16.24
CA ASP A 406 36.49 19.64 16.94
C ASP A 406 37.68 19.23 16.06
N ALA A 407 37.47 18.99 14.77
CA ALA A 407 38.54 18.68 13.81
C ALA A 407 39.49 19.87 13.58
N ALA A 408 38.94 21.09 13.57
CA ALA A 408 39.74 22.32 13.45
C ALA A 408 40.50 22.70 14.72
N ALA A 409 40.04 22.24 15.89
CA ALA A 409 40.69 22.46 17.19
C ALA A 409 41.83 21.46 17.47
N GLN A 410 42.00 20.39 16.71
CA GLN A 410 43.12 19.44 16.88
C GLN A 410 44.42 20.07 16.38
N PRO A 411 45.46 20.21 17.19
CA PRO A 411 46.74 20.79 16.76
C PRO A 411 47.39 19.86 15.70
N GLU A 412 47.93 20.50 14.65
CA GLU A 412 48.70 19.78 13.62
C GLU A 412 49.76 18.88 14.25
N PRO A 413 49.87 17.62 13.81
CA PRO A 413 50.92 16.76 14.31
C PRO A 413 52.27 17.39 14.01
N ALA A 414 53.04 17.78 15.09
CA ALA A 414 54.37 18.33 14.94
C ALA A 414 55.22 17.38 14.07
N CYS A 415 55.57 17.84 12.85
CA CYS A 415 56.58 17.15 12.04
C CYS A 415 57.89 17.07 12.84
N LYS A 416 58.16 15.90 13.38
CA LYS A 416 59.51 15.58 13.88
C LYS A 416 60.37 15.34 12.65
N GLY A 417 61.28 16.30 12.38
CA GLY A 417 62.34 16.19 11.42
C GLY A 417 63.38 15.12 11.80
#